data_91ea212669e3f1fd94954d498e32d764
#
_entry.id   91ea212669e3f1fd94954d498e32d764
#
_cell.length_a   1.000
_cell.length_b   1.000
_cell.length_c   1.000
_cell.angle_alpha   90.00
_cell.angle_beta   90.00
_cell.angle_gamma   90.00
#
_symmetry.space_group_name_H-M   'P 1'
#
loop_
_entity.id
_entity.type
_entity.pdbx_description
1 polymer ?
#
loop_
_entity_poly.entity_id
_entity_poly.type
_entity_poly.pdbx_seq_one_letter_code
_entity_poly.pdbx_strand_id
1 'polypeptide(L)'
;KGTLDLPGGFVDPEETVDDAVRRELREETGLEATEVRLLFSIPNVYPYSGVDVYTADLFYLTRVKSFDGATAMDDAGELVIVDPADLHPETFGLRSIRAGVERIVADPKLIG
;
A
#
# COMPACT_ATOMS: atom_id res chain seq x y z
N LYS A 1 -16.53 -1.53 0.02
CA LYS A 1 -16.99 -2.86 0.39
C LYS A 1 -16.89 -3.78 -0.81
N GLY A 2 -16.33 -4.97 -0.60
CA GLY A 2 -16.11 -5.89 -1.70
C GLY A 2 -14.93 -5.53 -2.58
N THR A 3 -14.13 -4.54 -2.19
CA THR A 3 -12.93 -4.14 -2.92
C THR A 3 -11.70 -4.34 -2.04
N LEU A 4 -10.56 -4.41 -2.71
CA LEU A 4 -9.27 -4.55 -2.05
C LEU A 4 -8.62 -3.18 -1.87
N ASP A 5 -7.67 -3.13 -0.96
CA ASP A 5 -6.84 -1.97 -0.73
C ASP A 5 -5.45 -2.47 -0.34
N LEU A 6 -4.47 -1.60 -0.40
CA LEU A 6 -3.12 -1.91 0.04
C LEU A 6 -2.89 -1.31 1.42
N PRO A 7 -2.04 -1.94 2.25
CA PRO A 7 -1.65 -1.32 3.52
C PRO A 7 -1.01 0.03 3.27
N GLY A 8 -1.29 1.01 4.14
CA GLY A 8 -0.69 2.31 4.00
C GLY A 8 -1.38 3.35 4.87
N GLY A 9 -0.86 4.56 4.80
CA GLY A 9 -1.39 5.67 5.56
C GLY A 9 -0.54 6.91 5.38
N PHE A 10 -0.74 7.88 6.25
CA PHE A 10 -0.01 9.13 6.21
C PHE A 10 1.29 9.03 6.99
N VAL A 11 2.27 9.82 6.56
CA VAL A 11 3.54 9.95 7.28
C VAL A 11 3.31 10.82 8.51
N ASP A 12 3.82 10.39 9.66
CA ASP A 12 3.73 11.18 10.88
C ASP A 12 4.77 12.31 10.84
N PRO A 13 4.56 13.38 11.64
CA PRO A 13 5.55 14.45 11.72
C PRO A 13 6.95 13.92 12.04
N GLU A 14 7.94 14.41 11.31
CA GLU A 14 9.35 14.07 11.49
C GLU A 14 9.70 12.61 11.21
N GLU A 15 8.78 11.86 10.66
CA GLU A 15 9.01 10.48 10.27
C GLU A 15 9.46 10.44 8.80
N THR A 16 10.44 9.59 8.49
CA THR A 16 10.78 9.38 7.07
C THR A 16 9.70 8.52 6.42
N VAL A 17 9.62 8.59 5.09
CA VAL A 17 8.65 7.76 4.38
C VAL A 17 8.97 6.28 4.56
N ASP A 18 10.26 5.91 4.53
CA ASP A 18 10.65 4.52 4.76
C ASP A 18 10.17 4.01 6.12
N ASP A 19 10.32 4.84 7.15
CA ASP A 19 9.87 4.46 8.50
C ASP A 19 8.35 4.40 8.57
N ALA A 20 7.66 5.29 7.85
CA ALA A 20 6.21 5.27 7.78
C ALA A 20 5.70 3.97 7.16
N VAL A 21 6.35 3.52 6.06
CA VAL A 21 5.98 2.27 5.40
C VAL A 21 6.12 1.09 6.37
N ARG A 22 7.24 1.04 7.10
CA ARG A 22 7.48 -0.03 8.07
C ARG A 22 6.46 -0.01 9.20
N ARG A 23 6.15 1.18 9.69
CA ARG A 23 5.18 1.34 10.77
C ARG A 23 3.77 0.93 10.32
N GLU A 24 3.34 1.42 9.14
CA GLU A 24 2.01 1.09 8.65
C GLU A 24 1.85 -0.40 8.39
N LEU A 25 2.87 -1.04 7.82
CA LEU A 25 2.82 -2.47 7.60
C LEU A 25 2.64 -3.22 8.93
N ARG A 26 3.42 -2.84 9.93
CA ARG A 26 3.35 -3.48 11.25
C ARG A 26 1.99 -3.25 11.91
N GLU A 27 1.49 -2.01 11.83
CA GLU A 27 0.21 -1.68 12.46
C GLU A 27 -0.97 -2.40 11.81
N GLU A 28 -0.92 -2.60 10.51
CA GLU A 28 -2.05 -3.17 9.79
C GLU A 28 -1.98 -4.68 9.60
N THR A 29 -0.79 -5.26 9.63
CA THR A 29 -0.63 -6.69 9.35
C THR A 29 0.15 -7.45 10.42
N GLY A 30 0.84 -6.76 11.31
CA GLY A 30 1.70 -7.39 12.30
C GLY A 30 3.05 -7.84 11.73
N LEU A 31 3.30 -7.62 10.45
CA LEU A 31 4.54 -8.07 9.81
C LEU A 31 5.62 -7.01 9.95
N GLU A 32 6.88 -7.48 9.96
CA GLU A 32 8.05 -6.61 10.00
C GLU A 32 8.72 -6.62 8.62
N ALA A 33 8.96 -5.45 8.08
CA ALA A 33 9.65 -5.33 6.80
C ALA A 33 11.14 -5.56 7.00
N THR A 34 11.71 -6.43 6.16
CA THR A 34 13.17 -6.63 6.15
C THR A 34 13.83 -5.67 5.16
N GLU A 35 13.06 -5.21 4.17
CA GLU A 35 13.55 -4.28 3.16
C GLU A 35 12.38 -3.48 2.63
N VAL A 36 12.60 -2.19 2.38
CA VAL A 36 11.62 -1.34 1.70
C VAL A 36 12.30 -0.64 0.54
N ARG A 37 11.59 -0.51 -0.58
CA ARG A 37 12.12 0.13 -1.77
C ARG A 37 11.01 0.92 -2.47
N LEU A 38 11.28 2.20 -2.71
CA LEU A 38 10.33 3.05 -3.44
C LEU A 38 10.24 2.58 -4.89
N LEU A 39 9.01 2.39 -5.37
CA LEU A 39 8.76 2.00 -6.75
C LEU A 39 8.42 3.20 -7.61
N PHE A 40 7.38 3.95 -7.24
CA PHE A 40 6.88 5.09 -8.00
C PHE A 40 5.88 5.86 -7.16
N SER A 41 5.42 6.99 -7.70
CA SER A 41 4.35 7.75 -7.08
C SER A 41 3.18 7.87 -8.05
N ILE A 42 1.99 8.02 -7.50
CA ILE A 42 0.77 8.27 -8.27
C ILE A 42 0.14 9.54 -7.70
N PRO A 43 -0.20 10.51 -8.56
CA PRO A 43 -0.88 11.71 -8.07
C PRO A 43 -2.28 11.39 -7.58
N ASN A 44 -2.70 12.08 -6.56
CA ASN A 44 -4.02 11.88 -5.97
C ASN A 44 -4.60 13.22 -5.52
N VAL A 45 -5.88 13.24 -5.27
CA VAL A 45 -6.57 14.40 -4.71
C VAL A 45 -7.30 13.92 -3.48
N TYR A 46 -7.05 14.57 -2.37
CA TYR A 46 -7.64 14.20 -1.09
C TYR A 46 -8.53 15.34 -0.60
N PRO A 47 -9.86 15.16 -0.57
CA PRO A 47 -10.74 16.21 -0.05
C PRO A 47 -10.60 16.30 1.46
N TYR A 48 -10.36 17.52 1.95
CA TYR A 48 -10.19 17.75 3.37
C TYR A 48 -10.82 19.10 3.74
N SER A 49 -11.84 19.04 4.59
CA SER A 49 -12.53 20.24 5.11
C SER A 49 -12.98 21.19 4.00
N GLY A 50 -13.53 20.63 2.92
CA GLY A 50 -14.05 21.42 1.80
C GLY A 50 -12.99 21.92 0.84
N VAL A 51 -11.74 21.49 1.01
CA VAL A 51 -10.62 21.88 0.15
C VAL A 51 -10.01 20.63 -0.46
N ASP A 52 -9.69 20.69 -1.74
CA ASP A 52 -8.97 19.60 -2.41
C ASP A 52 -7.48 19.76 -2.15
N VAL A 53 -6.88 18.75 -1.54
CA VAL A 53 -5.44 18.72 -1.29
C VAL A 53 -4.80 17.77 -2.30
N TYR A 54 -3.84 18.28 -3.07
CA TYR A 54 -3.13 17.48 -4.05
C TYR A 54 -1.98 16.75 -3.36
N THR A 55 -1.96 15.42 -3.50
CA THR A 55 -0.98 14.58 -2.82
C THR A 55 -0.28 13.69 -3.83
N ALA A 56 0.78 13.08 -3.39
CA ALA A 56 1.45 12.02 -4.15
C ALA A 56 1.41 10.77 -3.29
N ASP A 57 0.81 9.72 -3.83
CA ASP A 57 0.80 8.42 -3.17
C ASP A 57 2.07 7.69 -3.57
N LEU A 58 2.90 7.36 -2.59
CA LEU A 58 4.16 6.68 -2.82
C LEU A 58 3.97 5.18 -2.65
N PHE A 59 4.34 4.43 -3.68
CA PHE A 59 4.21 2.98 -3.67
C PHE A 59 5.57 2.35 -3.38
N TYR A 60 5.58 1.47 -2.39
CA TYR A 60 6.79 0.79 -1.94
C TYR A 60 6.65 -0.72 -2.11
N LEU A 61 7.73 -1.34 -2.53
CA LEU A 61 7.87 -2.78 -2.39
C LEU A 61 8.45 -3.04 -1.01
N THR A 62 7.76 -3.84 -0.22
CA THR A 62 8.26 -4.23 1.10
C THR A 62 8.46 -5.73 1.11
N ARG A 63 9.65 -6.15 1.57
CA ARG A 63 9.94 -7.56 1.72
C ARG A 63 9.82 -7.93 3.18
N VAL A 64 9.26 -9.09 3.42
CA VAL A 64 9.11 -9.64 4.76
C VAL A 64 9.75 -11.03 4.77
N LYS A 65 10.17 -11.45 5.96
CA LYS A 65 10.82 -12.76 6.08
C LYS A 65 9.83 -13.89 5.80
N SER A 66 8.58 -13.69 6.23
CA SER A 66 7.54 -14.70 6.12
C SER A 66 6.19 -14.02 6.31
N PHE A 67 5.15 -14.62 5.76
CA PHE A 67 3.78 -14.16 6.04
C PHE A 67 3.19 -14.85 7.27
N ASP A 68 3.97 -15.70 7.95
CA ASP A 68 3.51 -16.35 9.18
C ASP A 68 3.18 -15.30 10.23
N GLY A 69 2.04 -15.45 10.86
CA GLY A 69 1.59 -14.50 11.87
C GLY A 69 0.92 -13.25 11.31
N ALA A 70 0.83 -13.13 9.98
CA ALA A 70 0.12 -12.01 9.38
C ALA A 70 -1.35 -12.07 9.76
N THR A 71 -1.90 -10.94 10.20
CA THR A 71 -3.30 -10.84 10.58
C THR A 71 -3.76 -9.41 10.39
N ALA A 72 -5.03 -9.24 10.05
CA ALA A 72 -5.61 -7.90 9.96
C ALA A 72 -5.63 -7.27 11.35
N MET A 73 -5.10 -6.07 11.46
CA MET A 73 -5.00 -5.34 12.72
C MET A 73 -5.61 -3.97 12.57
N ASP A 74 -5.84 -3.31 13.70
CA ASP A 74 -6.47 -2.00 13.76
C ASP A 74 -7.83 -2.03 13.04
N ASP A 75 -8.07 -1.11 12.12
CA ASP A 75 -9.35 -1.03 11.41
C ASP A 75 -9.38 -1.85 10.14
N ALA A 76 -8.34 -2.62 9.85
CA ALA A 76 -8.33 -3.49 8.69
C ALA A 76 -9.37 -4.60 8.90
N GLY A 77 -10.24 -4.79 7.91
CA GLY A 77 -11.30 -5.77 8.05
C GLY A 77 -10.80 -7.19 7.90
N GLU A 78 -9.99 -7.42 6.87
CA GLU A 78 -9.53 -8.76 6.52
C GLU A 78 -8.24 -8.65 5.73
N LEU A 79 -7.33 -9.57 5.98
CA LEU A 79 -6.07 -9.62 5.24
C LEU A 79 -6.17 -10.70 4.17
N VAL A 80 -5.88 -10.29 2.92
CA VAL A 80 -5.92 -11.20 1.78
C VAL A 80 -4.54 -11.26 1.16
N ILE A 81 -4.01 -12.46 0.97
CA ILE A 81 -2.73 -12.66 0.31
C ILE A 81 -3.00 -13.12 -1.11
N VAL A 82 -2.52 -12.34 -2.08
CA VAL A 82 -2.80 -12.56 -3.49
C VAL A 82 -1.49 -12.81 -4.23
N ASP A 83 -1.48 -13.84 -5.07
CA ASP A 83 -0.34 -14.13 -5.94
C ASP A 83 -0.22 -12.97 -6.95
N PRO A 84 1.00 -12.50 -7.26
CA PRO A 84 1.16 -11.44 -8.26
C PRO A 84 0.49 -11.73 -9.60
N ALA A 85 0.40 -13.00 -9.99
CA ALA A 85 -0.28 -13.38 -11.23
C ALA A 85 -1.79 -13.15 -11.16
N ASP A 86 -2.33 -13.01 -9.96
CA ASP A 86 -3.77 -12.82 -9.74
C ASP A 86 -4.12 -11.38 -9.38
N LEU A 87 -3.20 -10.44 -9.62
CA LEU A 87 -3.47 -9.03 -9.39
C LEU A 87 -4.35 -8.48 -10.51
N HIS A 88 -5.51 -7.99 -10.13
CA HIS A 88 -6.47 -7.40 -11.08
C HIS A 88 -6.79 -5.99 -10.60
N PRO A 89 -6.32 -4.95 -11.32
CA PRO A 89 -6.51 -3.56 -10.88
C PRO A 89 -7.96 -3.21 -10.59
N GLU A 90 -8.88 -3.78 -11.35
CA GLU A 90 -10.30 -3.45 -11.20
C GLU A 90 -10.88 -3.90 -9.87
N THR A 91 -10.20 -4.77 -9.13
CA THR A 91 -10.67 -5.23 -7.82
C THR A 91 -10.35 -4.24 -6.71
N PHE A 92 -9.53 -3.23 -6.99
CA PHE A 92 -9.15 -2.21 -6.00
C PHE A 92 -10.10 -1.03 -6.10
N GLY A 93 -10.56 -0.53 -4.94
CA GLY A 93 -11.59 0.48 -4.90
C GLY A 93 -11.09 1.90 -5.07
N LEU A 94 -9.89 2.21 -4.55
CA LEU A 94 -9.37 3.57 -4.58
C LEU A 94 -8.66 3.82 -5.90
N ARG A 95 -8.93 5.01 -6.48
CA ARG A 95 -8.43 5.35 -7.81
C ARG A 95 -6.91 5.31 -7.90
N SER A 96 -6.22 5.93 -6.96
CA SER A 96 -4.75 5.98 -7.00
C SER A 96 -4.15 4.59 -6.78
N ILE A 97 -4.75 3.79 -5.92
CA ILE A 97 -4.29 2.42 -5.68
C ILE A 97 -4.48 1.59 -6.94
N ARG A 98 -5.64 1.71 -7.59
CA ARG A 98 -5.90 1.01 -8.85
C ARG A 98 -4.87 1.40 -9.91
N ALA A 99 -4.57 2.69 -10.03
CA ALA A 99 -3.57 3.16 -10.98
C ALA A 99 -2.19 2.58 -10.70
N GLY A 100 -1.82 2.49 -9.42
CA GLY A 100 -0.55 1.89 -9.02
C GLY A 100 -0.49 0.41 -9.35
N VAL A 101 -1.58 -0.32 -9.08
CA VAL A 101 -1.64 -1.75 -9.39
C VAL A 101 -1.56 -1.96 -10.91
N GLU A 102 -2.19 -1.07 -11.70
CA GLU A 102 -2.08 -1.13 -13.16
C GLU A 102 -0.63 -1.05 -13.62
N ARG A 103 0.16 -0.18 -13.00
CA ARG A 103 1.58 -0.04 -13.34
C ARG A 103 2.36 -1.30 -13.01
N ILE A 104 2.05 -1.93 -11.88
CA ILE A 104 2.72 -3.16 -11.46
C ILE A 104 2.37 -4.30 -12.43
N VAL A 105 1.10 -4.41 -12.80
CA VAL A 105 0.66 -5.46 -13.73
C VAL A 105 1.29 -5.25 -15.11
N ALA A 106 1.44 -4.00 -15.54
CA ALA A 106 2.04 -3.68 -16.83
C ALA A 106 3.55 -3.92 -16.86
N ASP A 107 4.20 -3.85 -15.69
CA ASP A 107 5.65 -4.06 -15.59
C ASP A 107 5.97 -4.89 -14.35
N PRO A 108 5.80 -6.22 -14.44
CA PRO A 108 6.02 -7.10 -13.29
C PRO A 108 7.44 -7.07 -12.74
N LYS A 109 8.41 -6.57 -13.51
CA LYS A 109 9.78 -6.47 -13.03
C LYS A 109 9.90 -5.53 -11.83
N LEU A 110 8.93 -4.61 -11.66
CA LEU A 110 8.95 -3.69 -10.53
C LEU A 110 8.97 -4.44 -9.20
N ILE A 111 8.33 -5.60 -9.13
CA ILE A 111 8.24 -6.39 -7.90
C ILE A 111 8.95 -7.73 -8.00
N GLY A 112 9.65 -7.96 -9.10
CA GLY A 112 10.37 -9.21 -9.36
C GLY A 112 11.78 -9.30 -8.78
#